data_4c2180f72f44f9013be850e3a84ea71f
#
_entry.id   4c2180f72f44f9013be850e3a84ea71f
#
_cell.length_a   1.000
_cell.length_b   1.000
_cell.length_c   1.000
_cell.angle_alpha   90.00
_cell.angle_beta   90.00
_cell.angle_gamma   90.00
#
_symmetry.space_group_name_H-M   'P 1'
#
loop_
_entity.id
_entity.type
_entity.pdbx_description
1 polymer ?
#
loop_
_entity_poly.entity_id
_entity_poly.type
_entity_poly.pdbx_seq_one_letter_code
_entity_poly.pdbx_strand_id
1 'polypeptide(L)'
;VNPKTGVVIVEANELITKALAQEINKAGIEEVEIRTLLACQCKDGVCKKCYGQNLATGSEVEIGESVGIMAAQSIGEPGTQLTMRTFHSGGVAGNEDITQGLPRVQELFEARNPKGQAIISEIIGTVYAINKDEESGKQEVIIENEQESKSYAIPFGAHIRVKEGDKVYNGDKITDGAISPKELLEVTDIDAVSQY
;
A
#
# COMPACT_ATOMS: atom_id res chain seq x y z
N VAL A 1 -12.08 25.99 4.26
CA VAL A 1 -12.59 27.25 4.87
C VAL A 1 -11.44 28.21 5.00
N ASN A 2 -11.65 29.46 4.61
CA ASN A 2 -10.65 30.53 4.76
C ASN A 2 -10.43 30.84 6.26
N PRO A 3 -9.23 30.70 6.81
CA PRO A 3 -8.97 30.88 8.23
C PRO A 3 -9.17 32.34 8.72
N LYS A 4 -9.12 33.33 7.80
CA LYS A 4 -9.27 34.76 8.10
C LYS A 4 -10.72 35.24 8.03
N THR A 5 -11.52 34.71 7.09
CA THR A 5 -12.87 35.18 6.82
C THR A 5 -13.98 34.23 7.25
N GLY A 6 -13.64 32.97 7.52
CA GLY A 6 -14.60 31.90 7.83
C GLY A 6 -15.45 31.45 6.64
N VAL A 7 -15.19 31.97 5.45
CA VAL A 7 -15.94 31.61 4.23
C VAL A 7 -15.44 30.30 3.68
N VAL A 8 -16.35 29.42 3.23
CA VAL A 8 -16.00 28.17 2.54
C VAL A 8 -15.50 28.52 1.15
N ILE A 9 -14.27 28.10 0.82
CA ILE A 9 -13.65 28.30 -0.52
C ILE A 9 -14.04 27.15 -1.44
N VAL A 10 -14.06 25.93 -0.93
CA VAL A 10 -14.38 24.69 -1.66
C VAL A 10 -15.24 23.81 -0.77
N GLU A 11 -16.30 23.27 -1.34
CA GLU A 11 -17.17 22.31 -0.65
C GLU A 11 -16.54 20.91 -0.62
N ALA A 12 -17.02 20.06 0.28
CA ALA A 12 -16.56 18.67 0.36
C ALA A 12 -16.91 17.90 -0.91
N ASN A 13 -15.94 17.19 -1.47
CA ASN A 13 -16.06 16.43 -2.73
C ASN A 13 -16.21 17.27 -4.01
N GLU A 14 -15.98 18.56 -3.95
CA GLU A 14 -15.89 19.42 -5.10
C GLU A 14 -14.48 19.37 -5.74
N LEU A 15 -14.43 19.48 -7.08
CA LEU A 15 -13.15 19.47 -7.79
C LEU A 15 -12.42 20.80 -7.59
N ILE A 16 -11.19 20.75 -7.09
CA ILE A 16 -10.35 21.94 -6.94
C ILE A 16 -9.80 22.36 -8.29
N THR A 17 -10.40 23.41 -8.87
CA THR A 17 -9.93 24.02 -10.12
C THR A 17 -8.69 24.89 -9.88
N LYS A 18 -8.00 25.29 -10.96
CA LYS A 18 -6.86 26.22 -10.87
C LYS A 18 -7.20 27.53 -10.18
N ALA A 19 -8.41 28.07 -10.41
CA ALA A 19 -8.87 29.29 -9.76
C ALA A 19 -9.05 29.09 -8.25
N LEU A 20 -9.71 28.02 -7.84
CA LEU A 20 -9.89 27.66 -6.43
C LEU A 20 -8.56 27.37 -5.73
N ALA A 21 -7.62 26.71 -6.40
CA ALA A 21 -6.28 26.47 -5.87
C ALA A 21 -5.53 27.79 -5.62
N GLN A 22 -5.68 28.79 -6.50
CA GLN A 22 -5.09 30.12 -6.28
C GLN A 22 -5.72 30.86 -5.10
N GLU A 23 -7.03 30.71 -4.88
CA GLU A 23 -7.72 31.29 -3.73
C GLU A 23 -7.28 30.61 -2.41
N ILE A 24 -7.14 29.30 -2.41
CA ILE A 24 -6.62 28.53 -1.27
C ILE A 24 -5.21 29.02 -0.88
N ASN A 25 -4.35 29.18 -1.89
CA ASN A 25 -2.99 29.67 -1.66
C ASN A 25 -2.95 31.11 -1.16
N LYS A 26 -3.79 32.01 -1.72
CA LYS A 26 -3.94 33.39 -1.24
C LYS A 26 -4.48 33.47 0.20
N ALA A 27 -5.30 32.49 0.62
CA ALA A 27 -5.79 32.40 1.98
C ALA A 27 -4.71 31.99 3.00
N GLY A 28 -3.54 31.53 2.52
CA GLY A 28 -2.44 31.07 3.38
C GLY A 28 -2.65 29.69 3.96
N ILE A 29 -3.41 28.84 3.27
CA ILE A 29 -3.64 27.43 3.67
C ILE A 29 -2.48 26.60 3.10
N GLU A 30 -1.70 25.97 3.98
CA GLU A 30 -0.51 25.19 3.61
C GLU A 30 -0.85 23.74 3.25
N GLU A 31 -1.86 23.14 3.92
CA GLU A 31 -2.24 21.74 3.75
C GLU A 31 -3.73 21.60 3.45
N VAL A 32 -4.07 20.72 2.52
CA VAL A 32 -5.45 20.40 2.13
C VAL A 32 -5.60 18.89 2.02
N GLU A 33 -6.59 18.34 2.71
CA GLU A 33 -6.95 16.93 2.55
C GLU A 33 -7.69 16.72 1.22
N ILE A 34 -7.20 15.79 0.41
CA ILE A 34 -7.79 15.44 -0.89
C ILE A 34 -8.07 13.94 -0.99
N ARG A 35 -9.02 13.58 -1.85
CA ARG A 35 -9.25 12.18 -2.20
C ARG A 35 -8.14 11.67 -3.11
N THR A 36 -7.79 10.39 -2.97
CA THR A 36 -6.77 9.74 -3.79
C THR A 36 -7.26 8.37 -4.28
N LEU A 37 -6.70 7.91 -5.38
CA LEU A 37 -6.91 6.57 -5.91
C LEU A 37 -6.54 5.49 -4.88
N LEU A 38 -5.45 5.71 -4.16
CA LEU A 38 -4.90 4.74 -3.19
C LEU A 38 -5.79 4.53 -1.96
N ALA A 39 -6.66 5.50 -1.65
CA ALA A 39 -7.60 5.41 -0.53
C ALA A 39 -9.04 5.13 -1.01
N CYS A 40 -9.24 4.77 -2.29
CA CYS A 40 -10.56 4.49 -2.83
C CYS A 40 -11.07 3.15 -2.32
N GLN A 41 -12.28 3.14 -1.73
CA GLN A 41 -12.93 1.95 -1.18
C GLN A 41 -13.98 1.35 -2.14
N CYS A 42 -13.97 1.72 -3.43
CA CYS A 42 -14.82 1.08 -4.43
C CYS A 42 -14.34 -0.36 -4.67
N LYS A 43 -15.28 -1.31 -4.68
CA LYS A 43 -14.98 -2.72 -4.95
C LYS A 43 -14.63 -2.96 -6.43
N ASP A 44 -15.37 -2.32 -7.33
CA ASP A 44 -15.23 -2.49 -8.78
C ASP A 44 -14.62 -1.22 -9.39
N GLY A 45 -13.29 -1.20 -9.57
CA GLY A 45 -12.56 -0.09 -10.15
C GLY A 45 -12.38 1.09 -9.19
N VAL A 46 -12.32 2.31 -9.72
CA VAL A 46 -12.09 3.55 -8.98
C VAL A 46 -13.28 4.48 -9.13
N CYS A 47 -13.75 5.06 -8.04
CA CYS A 47 -14.84 6.02 -8.11
C CYS A 47 -14.39 7.33 -8.78
N LYS A 48 -15.30 7.98 -9.53
CA LYS A 48 -14.98 9.20 -10.27
C LYS A 48 -14.47 10.34 -9.38
N LYS A 49 -14.92 10.42 -8.14
CA LYS A 49 -14.45 11.44 -7.18
C LYS A 49 -13.02 11.21 -6.69
N CYS A 50 -12.59 9.95 -6.51
CA CYS A 50 -11.21 9.62 -6.17
C CYS A 50 -10.27 9.75 -7.37
N TYR A 51 -10.75 9.47 -8.59
CA TYR A 51 -9.99 9.69 -9.81
C TYR A 51 -9.87 11.19 -10.13
N GLY A 52 -10.97 11.92 -10.08
CA GLY A 52 -11.03 13.38 -10.25
C GLY A 52 -11.09 13.80 -11.70
N GLN A 53 -10.10 14.57 -12.16
CA GLN A 53 -10.10 15.23 -13.46
C GLN A 53 -9.56 14.32 -14.58
N ASN A 54 -10.27 14.28 -15.70
CA ASN A 54 -9.75 13.73 -16.95
C ASN A 54 -8.73 14.74 -17.53
N LEU A 55 -7.50 14.30 -17.74
CA LEU A 55 -6.39 15.13 -18.18
C LEU A 55 -6.54 15.63 -19.64
N ALA A 56 -7.31 14.91 -20.45
CA ALA A 56 -7.53 15.29 -21.86
C ALA A 56 -8.56 16.41 -22.01
N THR A 57 -9.66 16.33 -21.24
CA THR A 57 -10.78 17.29 -21.35
C THR A 57 -10.75 18.40 -20.32
N GLY A 58 -10.06 18.18 -19.18
CA GLY A 58 -10.03 19.10 -18.05
C GLY A 58 -11.31 19.09 -17.20
N SER A 59 -12.28 18.25 -17.54
CA SER A 59 -13.53 18.04 -16.80
C SER A 59 -13.42 16.86 -15.84
N GLU A 60 -14.41 16.68 -14.95
CA GLU A 60 -14.50 15.48 -14.14
C GLU A 60 -14.64 14.24 -15.03
N VAL A 61 -13.95 13.13 -14.66
CA VAL A 61 -13.97 11.88 -15.43
C VAL A 61 -15.39 11.30 -15.52
N GLU A 62 -15.74 10.74 -16.67
CA GLU A 62 -17.02 10.07 -16.89
C GLU A 62 -16.97 8.61 -16.42
N ILE A 63 -18.13 8.09 -16.03
CA ILE A 63 -18.25 6.67 -15.65
C ILE A 63 -18.10 5.82 -16.92
N GLY A 64 -17.30 4.74 -16.82
CA GLY A 64 -17.03 3.82 -17.93
C GLY A 64 -15.73 4.13 -18.67
N GLU A 65 -14.99 5.17 -18.29
CA GLU A 65 -13.68 5.44 -18.86
C GLU A 65 -12.64 4.40 -18.43
N SER A 66 -11.83 3.91 -19.37
CA SER A 66 -10.87 2.82 -19.18
C SER A 66 -9.60 3.32 -18.51
N VAL A 67 -9.71 3.92 -17.33
CA VAL A 67 -8.57 4.57 -16.63
C VAL A 67 -7.46 3.58 -16.26
N GLY A 68 -7.80 2.34 -15.95
CA GLY A 68 -6.84 1.28 -15.65
C GLY A 68 -5.99 0.89 -16.87
N ILE A 69 -6.60 0.84 -18.06
CA ILE A 69 -5.86 0.55 -19.31
C ILE A 69 -4.91 1.71 -19.63
N MET A 70 -5.35 2.95 -19.49
CA MET A 70 -4.48 4.13 -19.70
C MET A 70 -3.30 4.13 -18.75
N ALA A 71 -3.52 3.81 -17.47
CA ALA A 71 -2.46 3.71 -16.49
C ALA A 71 -1.48 2.58 -16.84
N ALA A 72 -1.98 1.39 -17.19
CA ALA A 72 -1.17 0.24 -17.58
C ALA A 72 -0.29 0.53 -18.81
N GLN A 73 -0.84 1.20 -19.81
CA GLN A 73 -0.10 1.60 -21.01
C GLN A 73 0.97 2.65 -20.69
N SER A 74 0.65 3.64 -19.86
CA SER A 74 1.58 4.70 -19.45
C SER A 74 2.74 4.18 -18.61
N ILE A 75 2.52 3.11 -17.84
CA ILE A 75 3.56 2.43 -17.05
C ILE A 75 4.35 1.46 -17.93
N GLY A 76 3.66 0.72 -18.81
CA GLY A 76 4.24 -0.36 -19.60
C GLY A 76 5.13 0.14 -20.75
N GLU A 77 4.77 1.26 -21.38
CA GLU A 77 5.57 1.82 -22.48
C GLU A 77 7.02 2.15 -22.04
N PRO A 78 7.27 2.96 -21.02
CA PRO A 78 8.63 3.23 -20.56
C PRO A 78 9.25 2.06 -19.79
N GLY A 79 8.44 1.08 -19.34
CA GLY A 79 8.88 -0.08 -18.58
C GLY A 79 9.95 -0.90 -19.28
N THR A 80 9.83 -1.11 -20.58
CA THR A 80 10.81 -1.82 -21.40
C THR A 80 12.18 -1.13 -21.38
N GLN A 81 12.22 0.20 -21.44
CA GLN A 81 13.46 0.97 -21.40
C GLN A 81 14.09 0.97 -19.99
N LEU A 82 13.28 1.01 -18.93
CA LEU A 82 13.75 0.95 -17.56
C LEU A 82 14.30 -0.42 -17.19
N THR A 83 13.70 -1.52 -17.67
CA THR A 83 14.22 -2.89 -17.48
C THR A 83 15.59 -3.06 -18.13
N MET A 84 15.83 -2.52 -19.31
CA MET A 84 17.14 -2.57 -19.97
C MET A 84 18.23 -1.82 -19.18
N ARG A 85 17.88 -0.78 -18.42
CA ARG A 85 18.82 -0.02 -17.59
C ARG A 85 19.11 -0.68 -16.23
N THR A 86 18.17 -1.38 -15.64
CA THR A 86 18.34 -2.02 -14.33
C THR A 86 19.20 -3.28 -14.39
N PHE A 87 19.31 -3.96 -15.53
CA PHE A 87 20.24 -5.09 -15.69
C PHE A 87 21.72 -4.69 -15.61
N HIS A 88 22.05 -3.42 -15.84
CA HIS A 88 23.41 -2.91 -15.75
C HIS A 88 23.79 -2.27 -14.42
N SER A 89 22.80 -2.02 -13.57
CA SER A 89 23.02 -1.55 -12.21
C SER A 89 22.99 -2.73 -11.25
N GLY A 90 24.03 -3.56 -11.30
CA GLY A 90 24.37 -4.48 -10.21
C GLY A 90 24.67 -3.65 -8.97
N GLY A 91 23.61 -3.04 -8.44
CA GLY A 91 23.69 -2.14 -7.31
C GLY A 91 24.02 -2.92 -6.07
N VAL A 92 24.88 -2.35 -5.28
CA VAL A 92 25.21 -2.66 -3.90
C VAL A 92 23.95 -3.11 -3.18
N ALA A 93 23.94 -4.36 -2.70
CA ALA A 93 22.93 -4.91 -1.82
C ALA A 93 22.90 -4.04 -0.54
N GLY A 94 21.99 -3.11 -0.51
CA GLY A 94 21.58 -2.49 0.75
C GLY A 94 20.78 -3.53 1.53
N ASN A 95 20.82 -3.48 2.83
CA ASN A 95 20.21 -4.42 3.78
C ASN A 95 18.66 -4.49 3.71
N GLU A 96 18.04 -3.90 2.68
CA GLU A 96 16.60 -3.92 2.43
C GLU A 96 16.35 -4.67 1.13
N ASP A 97 16.21 -5.99 1.24
CA ASP A 97 15.82 -6.89 0.14
C ASP A 97 14.34 -6.73 -0.28
N ILE A 98 13.75 -5.56 -0.01
CA ILE A 98 12.37 -5.26 -0.44
C ILE A 98 12.42 -4.84 -1.89
N THR A 99 11.93 -5.70 -2.75
CA THR A 99 11.81 -5.43 -4.18
C THR A 99 10.81 -4.30 -4.41
N GLN A 100 11.25 -3.20 -5.00
CA GLN A 100 10.43 -2.03 -5.30
C GLN A 100 10.41 -1.71 -6.80
N GLY A 101 9.47 -0.90 -7.22
CA GLY A 101 9.33 -0.46 -8.60
C GLY A 101 8.90 -1.57 -9.56
N LEU A 102 9.43 -1.55 -10.78
CA LEU A 102 9.06 -2.49 -11.85
C LEU A 102 9.25 -3.97 -11.49
N PRO A 103 10.33 -4.40 -10.84
CA PRO A 103 10.47 -5.80 -10.42
C PRO A 103 9.34 -6.24 -9.48
N ARG A 104 8.86 -5.34 -8.59
CA ARG A 104 7.72 -5.65 -7.72
C ARG A 104 6.41 -5.77 -8.50
N VAL A 105 6.19 -4.91 -9.48
CA VAL A 105 5.03 -5.00 -10.38
C VAL A 105 5.03 -6.34 -11.11
N GLN A 106 6.18 -6.79 -11.61
CA GLN A 106 6.31 -8.09 -12.26
C GLN A 106 6.00 -9.25 -11.29
N GLU A 107 6.54 -9.21 -10.07
CA GLU A 107 6.25 -10.21 -9.04
C GLU A 107 4.74 -10.33 -8.77
N LEU A 108 4.03 -9.20 -8.68
CA LEU A 108 2.59 -9.16 -8.46
C LEU A 108 1.81 -9.74 -9.64
N PHE A 109 2.12 -9.32 -10.89
CA PHE A 109 1.46 -9.85 -12.09
C PHE A 109 1.67 -11.35 -12.29
N GLU A 110 2.85 -11.86 -11.94
CA GLU A 110 3.17 -13.28 -12.06
C GLU A 110 2.82 -14.07 -10.80
N ALA A 111 2.29 -13.41 -9.76
CA ALA A 111 2.03 -13.99 -8.44
C ALA A 111 3.23 -14.78 -7.90
N ARG A 112 4.44 -14.25 -8.07
CA ARG A 112 5.67 -14.82 -7.52
C ARG A 112 5.80 -14.52 -6.03
N ASN A 113 6.47 -15.41 -5.31
CA ASN A 113 6.86 -15.12 -3.93
C ASN A 113 7.92 -14.02 -3.93
N PRO A 114 7.74 -12.95 -3.16
CA PRO A 114 8.71 -11.86 -3.08
C PRO A 114 10.01 -12.32 -2.42
N LYS A 115 11.14 -11.72 -2.80
CA LYS A 115 12.44 -12.05 -2.20
C LYS A 115 12.51 -11.68 -0.73
N GLY A 116 12.03 -10.51 -0.36
CA GLY A 116 11.90 -10.07 1.03
C GLY A 116 10.47 -10.25 1.52
N GLN A 117 10.05 -11.50 1.73
CA GLN A 117 8.69 -11.82 2.10
C GLN A 117 8.40 -11.45 3.56
N ALA A 118 7.31 -10.72 3.79
CA ALA A 118 6.80 -10.48 5.13
C ALA A 118 6.12 -11.73 5.69
N ILE A 119 6.29 -11.99 6.96
CA ILE A 119 5.46 -12.94 7.68
C ILE A 119 4.15 -12.25 8.03
N ILE A 120 3.05 -12.90 7.72
CA ILE A 120 1.68 -12.41 7.99
C ILE A 120 1.01 -13.25 9.07
N SER A 121 0.05 -12.65 9.77
CA SER A 121 -0.75 -13.36 10.75
C SER A 121 -1.79 -14.23 10.05
N GLU A 122 -1.87 -15.50 10.46
CA GLU A 122 -2.88 -16.44 9.98
C GLU A 122 -4.10 -16.49 10.90
N ILE A 123 -4.02 -15.89 12.09
CA ILE A 123 -5.09 -15.86 13.07
C ILE A 123 -5.39 -14.42 13.51
N ILE A 124 -6.63 -14.20 13.91
CA ILE A 124 -7.02 -12.96 14.59
C ILE A 124 -6.70 -13.13 16.07
N GLY A 125 -5.88 -12.24 16.63
CA GLY A 125 -5.50 -12.36 18.04
C GLY A 125 -4.75 -11.14 18.55
N THR A 126 -4.14 -11.32 19.71
CA THR A 126 -3.28 -10.31 20.33
C THR A 126 -1.87 -10.86 20.41
N VAL A 127 -0.87 -10.03 20.15
CA VAL A 127 0.54 -10.42 20.33
C VAL A 127 0.79 -10.64 21.81
N TYR A 128 0.95 -11.90 22.20
CA TYR A 128 1.15 -12.28 23.59
C TYR A 128 2.58 -12.03 24.05
N ALA A 129 3.56 -12.46 23.26
CA ALA A 129 4.98 -12.30 23.59
C ALA A 129 5.85 -12.26 22.33
N ILE A 130 6.98 -11.57 22.46
CA ILE A 130 8.06 -11.56 21.46
C ILE A 130 9.30 -12.12 22.12
N ASN A 131 9.58 -13.39 21.88
CA ASN A 131 10.71 -14.09 22.44
C ASN A 131 11.95 -13.88 21.56
N LYS A 132 13.08 -13.55 22.20
CA LYS A 132 14.38 -13.48 21.55
C LYS A 132 15.33 -14.43 22.27
N ASP A 133 15.79 -15.43 21.56
CA ASP A 133 16.82 -16.33 22.06
C ASP A 133 18.20 -15.67 21.91
N GLU A 134 18.82 -15.35 23.01
CA GLU A 134 20.12 -14.66 23.04
C GLU A 134 21.28 -15.54 22.51
N GLU A 135 21.18 -16.88 22.63
CA GLU A 135 22.24 -17.79 22.19
C GLU A 135 22.18 -18.05 20.67
N SER A 136 20.97 -18.25 20.12
CA SER A 136 20.79 -18.57 18.69
C SER A 136 20.43 -17.34 17.84
N GLY A 137 20.08 -16.22 18.46
CA GLY A 137 19.61 -15.01 17.76
C GLY A 137 18.27 -15.17 17.05
N LYS A 138 17.57 -16.28 17.29
CA LYS A 138 16.23 -16.52 16.75
C LYS A 138 15.20 -15.69 17.48
N GLN A 139 14.26 -15.17 16.74
CA GLN A 139 13.12 -14.43 17.28
C GLN A 139 11.84 -15.19 16.97
N GLU A 140 10.88 -15.13 17.87
CA GLU A 140 9.59 -15.78 17.74
C GLU A 140 8.51 -14.84 18.26
N VAL A 141 7.45 -14.65 17.46
CA VAL A 141 6.27 -13.86 17.85
C VAL A 141 5.13 -14.82 18.12
N ILE A 142 4.54 -14.73 19.29
CA ILE A 142 3.40 -15.55 19.70
C ILE A 142 2.14 -14.69 19.66
N ILE A 143 1.17 -15.14 18.88
CA ILE A 143 -0.15 -14.51 18.78
C ILE A 143 -1.17 -15.48 19.37
N GLU A 144 -2.00 -14.96 20.23
CA GLU A 144 -2.99 -15.74 20.97
C GLU A 144 -4.38 -15.12 20.89
N ASN A 145 -5.38 -15.98 20.81
CA ASN A 145 -6.78 -15.64 21.01
C ASN A 145 -7.45 -16.65 21.94
N GLU A 146 -8.75 -16.53 22.17
CA GLU A 146 -9.52 -17.41 23.08
C GLU A 146 -9.57 -18.88 22.63
N GLN A 147 -9.22 -19.18 21.38
CA GLN A 147 -9.37 -20.52 20.79
C GLN A 147 -8.02 -21.20 20.51
N GLU A 148 -7.02 -20.41 20.11
CA GLU A 148 -5.74 -20.93 19.66
C GLU A 148 -4.58 -19.97 19.95
N SER A 149 -3.37 -20.54 20.01
CA SER A 149 -2.11 -19.81 20.11
C SER A 149 -1.20 -20.26 18.97
N LYS A 150 -0.64 -19.33 18.24
CA LYS A 150 0.26 -19.61 17.10
C LYS A 150 1.56 -18.86 17.23
N SER A 151 2.67 -19.59 17.02
CA SER A 151 4.00 -19.02 17.05
C SER A 151 4.55 -18.84 15.63
N TYR A 152 5.20 -17.71 15.39
CA TYR A 152 5.79 -17.32 14.12
C TYR A 152 7.29 -17.16 14.30
N ALA A 153 8.08 -18.05 13.68
CA ALA A 153 9.53 -17.94 13.70
C ALA A 153 9.99 -16.83 12.77
N ILE A 154 10.72 -15.87 13.30
CA ILE A 154 11.21 -14.71 12.57
C ILE A 154 12.61 -15.00 12.02
N PRO A 155 12.84 -14.85 10.69
CA PRO A 155 14.16 -15.00 10.09
C PRO A 155 15.18 -14.02 10.67
N PHE A 156 16.42 -14.43 10.70
CA PHE A 156 17.52 -13.56 11.15
C PHE A 156 17.59 -12.29 10.29
N GLY A 157 17.62 -11.13 10.95
CA GLY A 157 17.70 -9.82 10.27
C GLY A 157 16.34 -9.23 9.85
N ALA A 158 15.22 -9.93 10.01
CA ALA A 158 13.90 -9.36 9.75
C ALA A 158 13.47 -8.44 10.90
N HIS A 159 12.90 -7.28 10.53
CA HIS A 159 12.37 -6.32 11.50
C HIS A 159 10.92 -6.65 11.85
N ILE A 160 10.64 -6.75 13.16
CA ILE A 160 9.29 -6.98 13.67
C ILE A 160 8.56 -5.64 13.72
N ARG A 161 7.35 -5.60 13.15
CA ARG A 161 6.49 -4.40 13.12
C ARG A 161 5.54 -4.29 14.30
N VAL A 162 5.17 -5.42 14.86
CA VAL A 162 4.18 -5.53 15.93
C VAL A 162 4.86 -5.43 17.30
N LYS A 163 4.09 -5.02 18.30
CA LYS A 163 4.52 -4.95 19.70
C LYS A 163 3.66 -5.88 20.54
N GLU A 164 4.16 -6.27 21.71
CA GLU A 164 3.36 -7.00 22.69
C GLU A 164 2.11 -6.22 23.07
N GLY A 165 0.96 -6.89 23.04
CA GLY A 165 -0.34 -6.31 23.28
C GLY A 165 -1.06 -5.74 22.04
N ASP A 166 -0.41 -5.69 20.88
CA ASP A 166 -1.06 -5.25 19.64
C ASP A 166 -2.09 -6.28 19.17
N LYS A 167 -3.22 -5.77 18.67
CA LYS A 167 -4.23 -6.60 18.00
C LYS A 167 -3.84 -6.76 16.54
N VAL A 168 -3.87 -8.00 16.05
CA VAL A 168 -3.57 -8.36 14.68
C VAL A 168 -4.73 -9.14 14.07
N TYR A 169 -4.96 -8.93 12.77
CA TYR A 169 -5.98 -9.60 11.98
C TYR A 169 -5.32 -10.52 10.95
N ASN A 170 -6.12 -11.40 10.35
CA ASN A 170 -5.65 -12.27 9.27
C ASN A 170 -5.08 -11.43 8.13
N GLY A 171 -3.85 -11.75 7.71
CA GLY A 171 -3.13 -11.03 6.66
C GLY A 171 -2.33 -9.82 7.13
N ASP A 172 -2.41 -9.43 8.41
CA ASP A 172 -1.59 -8.34 8.94
C ASP A 172 -0.11 -8.73 8.99
N LYS A 173 0.76 -7.78 8.67
CA LYS A 173 2.21 -8.00 8.67
C LYS A 173 2.77 -8.06 10.07
N ILE A 174 3.43 -9.14 10.40
CA ILE A 174 4.22 -9.31 11.62
C ILE A 174 5.62 -8.72 11.43
N THR A 175 6.19 -8.90 10.22
CA THR A 175 7.52 -8.38 9.86
C THR A 175 7.46 -7.39 8.71
N ASP A 176 8.55 -6.63 8.52
CA ASP A 176 8.74 -5.85 7.30
C ASP A 176 8.91 -6.77 6.09
N GLY A 177 8.52 -6.29 4.93
CA GLY A 177 8.60 -7.02 3.68
C GLY A 177 7.37 -6.85 2.80
N ALA A 178 7.36 -7.57 1.69
CA ALA A 178 6.25 -7.64 0.76
C ALA A 178 5.40 -8.89 1.06
N ILE A 179 4.09 -8.77 1.00
CA ILE A 179 3.19 -9.93 1.19
C ILE A 179 3.17 -10.76 -0.09
N SER A 180 3.17 -12.08 0.05
CA SER A 180 2.90 -13.00 -1.04
C SER A 180 1.39 -13.04 -1.31
N PRO A 181 0.92 -12.72 -2.53
CA PRO A 181 -0.52 -12.79 -2.85
C PRO A 181 -1.13 -14.18 -2.61
N LYS A 182 -0.32 -15.25 -2.77
CA LYS A 182 -0.77 -16.62 -2.54
C LYS A 182 -1.05 -16.89 -1.06
N GLU A 183 -0.12 -16.51 -0.19
CA GLU A 183 -0.30 -16.67 1.26
C GLU A 183 -1.44 -15.78 1.78
N LEU A 184 -1.55 -14.56 1.24
CA LEU A 184 -2.66 -13.69 1.61
C LEU A 184 -4.00 -14.33 1.27
N LEU A 185 -4.09 -15.00 0.10
CA LEU A 185 -5.31 -15.72 -0.31
C LEU A 185 -5.65 -16.91 0.59
N GLU A 186 -4.64 -17.58 1.17
CA GLU A 186 -4.85 -18.71 2.07
C GLU A 186 -5.46 -18.29 3.42
N VAL A 187 -5.15 -17.07 3.89
CA VAL A 187 -5.58 -16.57 5.19
C VAL A 187 -6.71 -15.54 5.13
N THR A 188 -7.01 -15.02 3.95
CA THR A 188 -8.05 -14.02 3.71
C THR A 188 -8.95 -14.43 2.54
N ASP A 189 -9.56 -13.46 1.86
CA ASP A 189 -10.41 -13.66 0.69
C ASP A 189 -9.84 -12.99 -0.57
N ILE A 190 -10.48 -13.25 -1.71
CA ILE A 190 -10.11 -12.68 -3.02
C ILE A 190 -10.21 -11.16 -3.02
N ASP A 191 -11.19 -10.59 -2.30
CA ASP A 191 -11.39 -9.15 -2.24
C ASP A 191 -10.20 -8.46 -1.56
N ALA A 192 -9.69 -9.04 -0.45
CA ALA A 192 -8.50 -8.53 0.23
C ALA A 192 -7.23 -8.63 -0.63
N VAL A 193 -7.07 -9.71 -1.38
CA VAL A 193 -5.93 -9.88 -2.32
C VAL A 193 -6.03 -8.89 -3.48
N SER A 194 -7.23 -8.62 -3.99
CA SER A 194 -7.43 -7.63 -5.07
C SER A 194 -7.16 -6.21 -4.64
N GLN A 195 -7.35 -5.90 -3.36
CA GLN A 195 -7.07 -4.57 -2.80
C GLN A 195 -5.59 -4.38 -2.45
N TYR A 196 -4.87 -5.47 -2.19
CA TYR A 196 -3.43 -5.44 -1.95
C TYR A 196 -2.63 -5.15 -3.22
#